data_9329426e40973aab29ca8cb3d33833d8
#
_entry.id   9329426e40973aab29ca8cb3d33833d8
#
_cell.length_a   1.000
_cell.length_b   1.000
_cell.length_c   1.000
_cell.angle_alpha   90.00
_cell.angle_beta   90.00
_cell.angle_gamma   90.00
#
_symmetry.space_group_name_H-M   'P 1'
#
loop_
_entity.id
_entity.type
_entity.pdbx_description
1 polymer ?
#
loop_
_entity_poly.entity_id
_entity_poly.type
_entity_poly.pdbx_seq_one_letter_code
_entity_poly.pdbx_strand_id
1 'polypeptide(L)'
;QIGGDGIIGDHEGGDLAAMQDVRARGELRHRINYEASGRALEAMIANGIKSGFGDDWIRFGATSEHTVDGSFSERTMALSTPYPGTTYKGNVTETQAELDAWVERVHRAGIQVNCHANGDVAIDMYLTAFERALAKVPRADTRPKITHCTLVNDDLVRRMKALDAIPAMFTTYAYYNTDKFPFYGEAMMQH
;
A
#
# COMPACT_ATOMS: atom_id res chain seq x y z
N GLN A 1 -11.22 -9.46 3.11
CA GLN A 1 -10.07 -8.70 3.57
C GLN A 1 -10.56 -7.39 4.14
N ILE A 2 -10.48 -7.22 5.44
CA ILE A 2 -10.64 -5.91 6.06
C ILE A 2 -9.23 -5.46 6.36
N GLY A 3 -8.70 -4.60 5.49
CA GLY A 3 -7.55 -3.81 5.83
C GLY A 3 -8.03 -2.80 6.87
N GLY A 4 -7.54 -2.89 8.07
CA GLY A 4 -7.66 -1.80 9.00
C GLY A 4 -6.68 -0.74 8.56
N ASP A 5 -7.16 0.30 7.91
CA ASP A 5 -6.33 1.44 7.53
C ASP A 5 -5.69 2.01 8.78
N GLY A 6 -4.42 1.81 8.97
CA GLY A 6 -3.52 2.58 9.84
C GLY A 6 -3.95 2.93 11.26
N ILE A 7 -5.19 2.71 11.55
CA ILE A 7 -5.87 3.09 12.78
C ILE A 7 -5.18 2.49 14.02
N ILE A 8 -4.60 1.32 13.86
CA ILE A 8 -4.01 0.60 14.97
C ILE A 8 -2.63 1.11 15.36
N GLY A 9 -1.91 1.71 14.43
CA GLY A 9 -0.61 2.29 14.73
C GLY A 9 -0.67 3.41 15.75
N ASP A 10 -1.72 4.22 15.71
CA ASP A 10 -1.87 5.42 16.54
C ASP A 10 -2.68 5.17 17.82
N HIS A 11 -3.44 4.09 17.88
CA HIS A 11 -4.34 3.78 18.98
C HIS A 11 -3.85 2.63 19.89
N GLU A 12 -2.54 2.41 19.96
CA GLU A 12 -1.92 1.44 20.88
C GLU A 12 -2.45 -0.01 20.73
N GLY A 13 -2.94 -0.36 19.54
CA GLY A 13 -3.45 -1.70 19.27
C GLY A 13 -4.89 -1.94 19.73
N GLY A 14 -5.65 -0.89 20.01
CA GLY A 14 -7.05 -1.00 20.46
C GLY A 14 -7.94 -1.77 19.51
N ASP A 15 -7.77 -1.60 18.20
CA ASP A 15 -8.58 -2.31 17.20
C ASP A 15 -8.27 -3.82 17.19
N LEU A 16 -7.00 -4.20 17.30
CA LEU A 16 -6.62 -5.61 17.38
C LEU A 16 -7.18 -6.24 18.66
N ALA A 17 -7.15 -5.55 19.79
CA ALA A 17 -7.76 -5.99 21.03
C ALA A 17 -9.28 -6.18 20.88
N ALA A 18 -9.97 -5.21 20.28
CA ALA A 18 -11.41 -5.31 20.02
C ALA A 18 -11.76 -6.50 19.10
N MET A 19 -10.97 -6.74 18.06
CA MET A 19 -11.15 -7.90 17.17
C MET A 19 -10.97 -9.22 17.92
N GLN A 20 -9.98 -9.30 18.81
CA GLN A 20 -9.74 -10.47 19.64
C GLN A 20 -10.89 -10.71 20.65
N ASP A 21 -11.42 -9.64 21.24
CA ASP A 21 -12.58 -9.71 22.13
C ASP A 21 -13.83 -10.24 21.41
N VAL A 22 -14.12 -9.72 20.22
CA VAL A 22 -15.22 -10.21 19.38
C VAL A 22 -15.02 -11.68 19.01
N ARG A 23 -13.79 -12.05 18.71
CA ARG A 23 -13.42 -13.44 18.44
C ARG A 23 -13.64 -14.34 19.66
N ALA A 24 -13.18 -13.92 20.83
CA ALA A 24 -13.31 -14.68 22.09
C ALA A 24 -14.76 -14.92 22.46
N ARG A 25 -15.66 -13.99 22.14
CA ARG A 25 -17.12 -14.17 22.34
C ARG A 25 -17.79 -15.04 21.27
N GLY A 26 -17.05 -15.49 20.24
CA GLY A 26 -17.63 -16.27 19.13
C GLY A 26 -18.49 -15.45 18.16
N GLU A 27 -18.36 -14.14 18.19
CA GLU A 27 -19.19 -13.20 17.40
C GLU A 27 -18.53 -12.79 16.07
N LEU A 28 -17.23 -13.11 15.88
CA LEU A 28 -16.53 -12.80 14.64
C LEU A 28 -17.10 -13.62 13.47
N ARG A 29 -17.58 -12.94 12.43
CA ARG A 29 -18.29 -13.54 11.28
C ARG A 29 -17.45 -13.66 10.02
N HIS A 30 -16.25 -13.08 9.98
CA HIS A 30 -15.37 -13.08 8.82
C HIS A 30 -13.91 -13.16 9.28
N ARG A 31 -13.03 -13.58 8.36
CA ARG A 31 -11.60 -13.64 8.61
C ARG A 31 -10.99 -12.26 8.44
N ILE A 32 -10.08 -11.90 9.34
CA ILE A 32 -9.38 -10.62 9.34
C ILE A 32 -7.92 -10.87 8.96
N ASN A 33 -7.48 -10.20 7.91
CA ASN A 33 -6.06 -10.04 7.60
C ASN A 33 -5.66 -8.63 8.04
N TYR A 34 -4.97 -8.55 9.16
CA TYR A 34 -4.68 -7.34 9.88
C TYR A 34 -3.46 -6.63 9.29
N GLU A 35 -3.53 -5.33 9.16
CA GLU A 35 -2.43 -4.48 8.70
C GLU A 35 -2.00 -3.51 9.81
N ALA A 36 -0.70 -3.26 9.95
CA ALA A 36 -0.15 -2.45 11.02
C ALA A 36 0.68 -1.27 10.50
N SER A 37 0.60 -0.15 11.21
CA SER A 37 1.44 1.03 11.00
C SER A 37 1.95 1.58 12.34
N GLY A 38 2.72 2.67 12.29
CA GLY A 38 3.15 3.40 13.47
C GLY A 38 3.75 2.52 14.55
N ARG A 39 3.36 2.76 15.80
CA ARG A 39 3.89 2.03 16.96
C ARG A 39 3.58 0.54 16.96
N ALA A 40 2.44 0.12 16.40
CA ALA A 40 2.09 -1.29 16.31
C ALA A 40 3.05 -2.03 15.36
N LEU A 41 3.36 -1.45 14.20
CA LEU A 41 4.35 -2.00 13.27
C LEU A 41 5.73 -2.09 13.90
N GLU A 42 6.17 -1.04 14.61
CA GLU A 42 7.46 -1.03 15.31
C GLU A 42 7.54 -2.14 16.38
N ALA A 43 6.47 -2.32 17.12
CA ALA A 43 6.40 -3.40 18.13
C ALA A 43 6.46 -4.78 17.46
N MET A 44 5.80 -4.98 16.32
CA MET A 44 5.86 -6.25 15.58
C MET A 44 7.27 -6.53 15.06
N ILE A 45 7.94 -5.53 14.50
CA ILE A 45 9.32 -5.65 14.03
C ILE A 45 10.26 -5.99 15.20
N ALA A 46 10.14 -5.26 16.31
CA ALA A 46 11.00 -5.45 17.48
C ALA A 46 10.84 -6.84 18.11
N ASN A 47 9.64 -7.42 18.04
CA ASN A 47 9.35 -8.75 18.56
C ASN A 47 9.52 -9.88 17.51
N GLY A 48 9.99 -9.58 16.31
CA GLY A 48 10.20 -10.56 15.24
C GLY A 48 8.91 -11.17 14.69
N ILE A 49 7.78 -10.47 14.82
CA ILE A 49 6.46 -10.90 14.28
C ILE A 49 6.46 -10.66 12.78
N LYS A 50 6.19 -11.70 12.01
CA LYS A 50 6.19 -11.69 10.54
C LYS A 50 4.79 -11.80 9.98
N SER A 51 4.62 -11.44 8.72
CA SER A 51 3.38 -11.72 7.99
C SER A 51 3.00 -13.20 8.07
N GLY A 52 1.73 -13.47 8.31
CA GLY A 52 1.20 -14.80 8.54
C GLY A 52 1.04 -15.19 10.02
N PHE A 53 1.57 -14.41 10.96
CA PHE A 53 1.39 -14.68 12.39
C PHE A 53 -0.08 -14.50 12.79
N GLY A 54 -0.60 -15.45 13.54
CA GLY A 54 -1.99 -15.49 14.00
C GLY A 54 -2.66 -16.84 13.74
N ASP A 55 -3.97 -16.85 13.62
CA ASP A 55 -4.75 -18.06 13.36
C ASP A 55 -5.60 -17.91 12.05
N ASP A 56 -6.54 -18.82 11.82
CA ASP A 56 -7.41 -18.79 10.64
C ASP A 56 -8.45 -17.66 10.66
N TRP A 57 -8.60 -16.97 11.78
CA TRP A 57 -9.58 -15.90 11.96
C TRP A 57 -8.96 -14.52 12.00
N ILE A 58 -7.86 -14.35 12.72
CA ILE A 58 -7.14 -13.08 12.81
C ILE A 58 -5.67 -13.36 12.53
N ARG A 59 -5.14 -12.77 11.47
CA ARG A 59 -3.76 -12.95 11.02
C ARG A 59 -3.12 -11.61 10.70
N PHE A 60 -1.88 -11.41 11.11
CA PHE A 60 -1.09 -10.28 10.66
C PHE A 60 -0.71 -10.46 9.19
N GLY A 61 -1.15 -9.56 8.33
CA GLY A 61 -0.95 -9.64 6.88
C GLY A 61 0.23 -8.82 6.38
N ALA A 62 0.14 -7.53 6.54
CA ALA A 62 1.05 -6.57 5.91
C ALA A 62 1.25 -5.32 6.77
N THR A 63 2.08 -4.39 6.28
CA THR A 63 1.98 -3.00 6.74
C THR A 63 0.64 -2.43 6.32
N SER A 64 0.07 -1.54 7.12
CA SER A 64 -0.93 -0.60 6.62
C SER A 64 -0.31 0.26 5.51
N GLU A 65 -1.12 0.83 4.67
CA GLU A 65 -0.65 1.58 3.51
C GLU A 65 0.29 2.73 3.92
N HIS A 66 1.56 2.59 3.56
CA HIS A 66 2.53 3.67 3.69
C HIS A 66 2.34 4.64 2.54
N THR A 67 2.03 5.89 2.85
CA THR A 67 1.61 6.87 1.85
C THR A 67 2.80 7.40 1.06
N VAL A 68 2.86 7.16 -0.25
CA VAL A 68 3.91 7.65 -1.15
C VAL A 68 3.47 8.90 -1.91
N ASP A 69 2.19 9.03 -2.24
CA ASP A 69 1.65 10.21 -2.93
C ASP A 69 0.24 10.57 -2.45
N GLY A 70 -0.35 11.53 -3.13
CA GLY A 70 -1.71 11.98 -2.86
C GLY A 70 -2.79 11.12 -3.52
N SER A 71 -3.99 11.68 -3.71
CA SER A 71 -5.17 10.93 -4.13
C SER A 71 -5.68 11.32 -5.51
N PHE A 72 -6.43 10.38 -6.11
CA PHE A 72 -7.12 10.58 -7.37
C PHE A 72 -8.19 11.67 -7.26
N SER A 73 -9.04 11.64 -6.25
CA SER A 73 -10.18 12.57 -6.14
C SER A 73 -9.77 14.01 -5.89
N GLU A 74 -8.65 14.24 -5.22
CA GLU A 74 -8.14 15.57 -4.86
C GLU A 74 -7.12 16.14 -5.86
N ARG A 75 -6.80 15.40 -6.94
CA ARG A 75 -5.78 15.79 -7.93
C ARG A 75 -4.41 16.00 -7.32
N THR A 76 -4.02 15.14 -6.40
CA THR A 76 -2.74 15.23 -5.69
C THR A 76 -1.84 14.02 -5.90
N MET A 77 -2.29 12.99 -6.63
CA MET A 77 -1.43 11.86 -6.99
C MET A 77 -0.26 12.30 -7.86
N ALA A 78 0.91 11.70 -7.69
CA ALA A 78 2.15 12.10 -8.35
C ALA A 78 2.24 11.54 -9.78
N LEU A 79 2.35 12.44 -10.75
CA LEU A 79 2.30 12.13 -12.17
C LEU A 79 3.60 12.50 -12.90
N SER A 80 4.00 11.69 -13.85
CA SER A 80 5.12 11.98 -14.76
C SER A 80 4.81 13.17 -15.69
N THR A 81 3.54 13.39 -16.03
CA THR A 81 3.06 14.51 -16.82
C THR A 81 2.24 15.48 -15.97
N PRO A 82 2.26 16.80 -16.25
CA PRO A 82 1.44 17.74 -15.50
C PRO A 82 -0.06 17.49 -15.67
N TYR A 83 -0.83 17.85 -14.66
CA TYR A 83 -2.29 17.92 -14.77
C TYR A 83 -2.70 18.89 -15.90
N PRO A 84 -3.72 18.57 -16.69
CA PRO A 84 -4.15 19.39 -17.83
C PRO A 84 -4.31 20.87 -17.48
N GLY A 85 -3.70 21.74 -18.30
CA GLY A 85 -3.77 23.21 -18.13
C GLY A 85 -2.92 23.76 -16.98
N THR A 86 -2.01 22.97 -16.40
CA THR A 86 -1.15 23.38 -15.29
C THR A 86 0.30 22.93 -15.48
N THR A 87 1.20 23.35 -14.59
CA THR A 87 2.57 22.81 -14.44
C THR A 87 2.67 21.85 -13.26
N TYR A 88 1.58 21.67 -12.52
CA TYR A 88 1.53 20.85 -11.31
C TYR A 88 1.48 19.37 -11.67
N LYS A 89 2.26 18.56 -10.95
CA LYS A 89 2.41 17.12 -11.18
C LYS A 89 1.97 16.25 -9.98
N GLY A 90 1.24 16.82 -9.04
CA GLY A 90 0.93 16.15 -7.79
C GLY A 90 2.06 16.25 -6.75
N ASN A 91 1.94 15.49 -5.68
CA ASN A 91 2.85 15.54 -4.54
C ASN A 91 3.33 14.13 -4.21
N VAL A 92 4.63 13.98 -3.96
CA VAL A 92 5.18 12.85 -3.22
C VAL A 92 5.36 13.25 -1.75
N THR A 93 5.21 12.29 -0.84
CA THR A 93 5.28 12.54 0.61
C THR A 93 6.70 12.43 1.17
N GLU A 94 7.58 11.78 0.44
CA GLU A 94 8.95 11.49 0.85
C GLU A 94 9.88 11.34 -0.36
N THR A 95 11.18 11.34 -0.11
CA THR A 95 12.20 11.09 -1.13
C THR A 95 12.33 9.59 -1.43
N GLN A 96 12.89 9.27 -2.60
CA GLN A 96 13.20 7.88 -2.96
C GLN A 96 14.10 7.20 -1.92
N ALA A 97 15.06 7.93 -1.33
CA ALA A 97 16.00 7.37 -0.36
C ALA A 97 15.31 7.01 0.98
N GLU A 98 14.36 7.81 1.42
CA GLU A 98 13.54 7.54 2.61
C GLU A 98 12.65 6.32 2.38
N LEU A 99 11.97 6.25 1.24
CA LEU A 99 11.16 5.11 0.84
C LEU A 99 11.99 3.83 0.73
N ASP A 100 13.17 3.89 0.10
CA ASP A 100 14.10 2.75 0.00
C ASP A 100 14.46 2.20 1.38
N ALA A 101 14.80 3.09 2.32
CA ALA A 101 15.19 2.71 3.67
C ALA A 101 14.02 2.07 4.43
N TRP A 102 12.81 2.64 4.32
CA TRP A 102 11.63 2.12 4.98
C TRP A 102 11.22 0.75 4.41
N VAL A 103 11.15 0.61 3.08
CA VAL A 103 10.81 -0.65 2.41
C VAL A 103 11.82 -1.74 2.75
N GLU A 104 13.13 -1.44 2.70
CA GLU A 104 14.17 -2.40 3.04
C GLU A 104 14.03 -2.88 4.48
N ARG A 105 13.77 -2.00 5.43
CA ARG A 105 13.60 -2.32 6.84
C ARG A 105 12.42 -3.26 7.07
N VAL A 106 11.26 -2.95 6.51
CA VAL A 106 10.05 -3.78 6.63
C VAL A 106 10.24 -5.14 5.95
N HIS A 107 10.83 -5.12 4.76
CA HIS A 107 11.12 -6.34 4.01
C HIS A 107 12.07 -7.27 4.78
N ARG A 108 13.15 -6.74 5.38
CA ARG A 108 14.08 -7.51 6.24
C ARG A 108 13.39 -8.13 7.45
N ALA A 109 12.40 -7.46 8.02
CA ALA A 109 11.62 -7.97 9.14
C ALA A 109 10.71 -9.15 8.78
N GLY A 110 10.59 -9.50 7.51
CA GLY A 110 9.74 -10.60 7.07
C GLY A 110 8.26 -10.22 6.92
N ILE A 111 7.97 -8.93 6.82
CA ILE A 111 6.62 -8.39 6.70
C ILE A 111 6.32 -8.10 5.24
N GLN A 112 5.08 -8.36 4.79
CA GLN A 112 4.59 -7.95 3.48
C GLN A 112 4.46 -6.43 3.46
N VAL A 113 5.08 -5.79 2.49
CA VAL A 113 5.04 -4.33 2.35
C VAL A 113 3.79 -3.94 1.59
N ASN A 114 3.07 -2.94 2.09
CA ASN A 114 1.96 -2.29 1.40
C ASN A 114 2.19 -0.78 1.38
N CYS A 115 2.07 -0.17 0.20
CA CYS A 115 2.13 1.27 0.03
C CYS A 115 0.87 1.80 -0.65
N HIS A 116 0.43 2.98 -0.22
CA HIS A 116 -0.49 3.82 -0.96
C HIS A 116 0.30 4.48 -2.11
N ALA A 117 -0.02 4.13 -3.33
CA ALA A 117 0.56 4.71 -4.51
C ALA A 117 -0.50 4.80 -5.62
N ASN A 118 -0.91 6.01 -5.95
CA ASN A 118 -1.95 6.30 -6.95
C ASN A 118 -1.37 6.60 -8.33
N GLY A 119 -0.44 7.55 -8.40
CA GLY A 119 0.15 8.02 -9.64
C GLY A 119 1.30 7.16 -10.13
N ASP A 120 1.57 7.25 -11.42
CA ASP A 120 2.64 6.49 -12.08
C ASP A 120 4.03 6.75 -11.46
N VAL A 121 4.29 7.96 -10.97
CA VAL A 121 5.55 8.31 -10.29
C VAL A 121 5.65 7.59 -8.93
N ALA A 122 4.60 7.60 -8.14
CA ALA A 122 4.59 6.95 -6.82
C ALA A 122 4.71 5.43 -6.95
N ILE A 123 4.02 4.84 -7.92
CA ILE A 123 4.11 3.39 -8.21
C ILE A 123 5.53 3.03 -8.64
N ASP A 124 6.15 3.83 -9.53
CA ASP A 124 7.55 3.63 -9.95
C ASP A 124 8.51 3.71 -8.76
N MET A 125 8.37 4.72 -7.91
CA MET A 125 9.18 4.89 -6.70
C MET A 125 9.08 3.66 -5.78
N TYR A 126 7.86 3.19 -5.53
CA TYR A 126 7.65 2.03 -4.67
C TYR A 126 8.21 0.74 -5.27
N LEU A 127 7.94 0.45 -6.54
CA LEU A 127 8.50 -0.72 -7.21
C LEU A 127 10.03 -0.69 -7.21
N THR A 128 10.63 0.48 -7.44
CA THR A 128 12.08 0.67 -7.38
C THR A 128 12.64 0.38 -5.98
N ALA A 129 11.99 0.89 -4.94
CA ALA A 129 12.40 0.61 -3.56
C ALA A 129 12.30 -0.88 -3.24
N PHE A 130 11.23 -1.54 -3.69
CA PHE A 130 11.03 -2.96 -3.44
C PHE A 130 12.02 -3.84 -4.22
N GLU A 131 12.31 -3.53 -5.47
CA GLU A 131 13.33 -4.22 -6.28
C GLU A 131 14.70 -4.14 -5.61
N ARG A 132 15.07 -2.95 -5.11
CA ARG A 132 16.33 -2.73 -4.37
C ARG A 132 16.37 -3.54 -3.06
N ALA A 133 15.29 -3.57 -2.32
CA ALA A 133 15.18 -4.33 -1.08
C ALA A 133 15.29 -5.84 -1.34
N LEU A 134 14.60 -6.34 -2.37
CA LEU A 134 14.62 -7.75 -2.78
C LEU A 134 16.01 -8.18 -3.27
N ALA A 135 16.71 -7.32 -4.01
CA ALA A 135 18.08 -7.58 -4.46
C ALA A 135 19.07 -7.71 -3.29
N LYS A 136 18.89 -6.88 -2.22
CA LYS A 136 19.73 -6.93 -1.02
C LYS A 136 19.39 -8.11 -0.10
N VAL A 137 18.11 -8.46 -0.02
CA VAL A 137 17.58 -9.51 0.85
C VAL A 137 16.61 -10.39 0.05
N PRO A 138 17.10 -11.37 -0.69
CA PRO A 138 16.24 -12.26 -1.46
C PRO A 138 15.26 -13.01 -0.56
N ARG A 139 13.97 -12.94 -0.89
CA ARG A 139 12.89 -13.67 -0.20
C ARG A 139 11.88 -14.18 -1.23
N ALA A 140 11.40 -15.39 -1.07
CA ALA A 140 10.31 -15.94 -1.86
C ALA A 140 8.94 -15.44 -1.33
N ASP A 141 7.94 -15.42 -2.21
CA ASP A 141 6.54 -15.17 -1.88
C ASP A 141 6.30 -13.85 -1.11
N THR A 142 6.95 -12.78 -1.56
CA THR A 142 6.88 -11.48 -0.88
C THR A 142 5.64 -10.67 -1.22
N ARG A 143 5.15 -10.78 -2.45
CA ARG A 143 3.92 -10.17 -2.98
C ARG A 143 3.68 -8.75 -2.48
N PRO A 144 4.51 -7.75 -2.87
CA PRO A 144 4.31 -6.37 -2.46
C PRO A 144 2.92 -5.88 -2.87
N LYS A 145 2.22 -5.20 -1.97
CA LYS A 145 0.87 -4.70 -2.22
C LYS A 145 0.92 -3.22 -2.56
N ILE A 146 0.15 -2.81 -3.57
CA ILE A 146 0.01 -1.41 -3.99
C ILE A 146 -1.44 -1.02 -3.80
N THR A 147 -1.74 -0.25 -2.76
CA THR A 147 -3.09 0.26 -2.52
C THR A 147 -3.37 1.41 -3.49
N HIS A 148 -4.57 1.42 -4.04
CA HIS A 148 -5.10 2.26 -5.12
C HIS A 148 -4.58 1.84 -6.51
N CYS A 149 -3.28 1.93 -6.80
CA CYS A 149 -2.69 1.57 -8.09
C CYS A 149 -3.49 2.16 -9.28
N THR A 150 -3.74 3.48 -9.24
CA THR A 150 -4.78 4.10 -10.06
C THR A 150 -4.32 4.39 -11.48
N LEU A 151 -3.13 4.98 -11.65
CA LEU A 151 -2.58 5.29 -12.97
C LEU A 151 -1.34 4.45 -13.25
N VAL A 152 -1.44 3.56 -14.22
CA VAL A 152 -0.37 2.63 -14.59
C VAL A 152 0.01 2.79 -16.07
N ASN A 153 1.18 2.29 -16.43
CA ASN A 153 1.63 2.12 -17.81
C ASN A 153 2.20 0.72 -18.01
N ASP A 154 2.49 0.35 -19.25
CA ASP A 154 2.97 -1.00 -19.59
C ASP A 154 4.26 -1.40 -18.86
N ASP A 155 5.14 -0.45 -18.56
CA ASP A 155 6.36 -0.73 -17.82
C ASP A 155 6.05 -1.12 -16.37
N LEU A 156 5.21 -0.33 -15.69
CA LEU A 156 4.78 -0.60 -14.32
C LEU A 156 4.06 -1.95 -14.23
N VAL A 157 3.18 -2.25 -15.20
CA VAL A 157 2.47 -3.55 -15.25
C VAL A 157 3.46 -4.72 -15.41
N ARG A 158 4.48 -4.58 -16.27
CA ARG A 158 5.52 -5.62 -16.43
C ARG A 158 6.32 -5.82 -15.14
N ARG A 159 6.70 -4.73 -14.47
CA ARG A 159 7.45 -4.78 -13.20
C ARG A 159 6.61 -5.37 -12.07
N MET A 160 5.35 -4.97 -11.94
CA MET A 160 4.41 -5.59 -10.98
C MET A 160 4.31 -7.09 -11.19
N LYS A 161 4.17 -7.53 -12.45
CA LYS A 161 4.13 -8.96 -12.77
C LYS A 161 5.43 -9.69 -12.41
N ALA A 162 6.59 -9.08 -12.68
CA ALA A 162 7.89 -9.66 -12.36
C ALA A 162 8.12 -9.82 -10.84
N LEU A 163 7.55 -8.92 -10.04
CA LEU A 163 7.62 -8.93 -8.58
C LEU A 163 6.49 -9.72 -7.90
N ASP A 164 5.58 -10.28 -8.67
CA ASP A 164 4.35 -10.90 -8.17
C ASP A 164 3.56 -9.95 -7.24
N ALA A 165 3.54 -8.67 -7.61
CA ALA A 165 2.89 -7.62 -6.83
C ALA A 165 1.37 -7.72 -6.89
N ILE A 166 0.70 -7.28 -5.83
CA ILE A 166 -0.76 -7.27 -5.71
C ILE A 166 -1.28 -5.84 -5.88
N PRO A 167 -1.80 -5.46 -7.05
CA PRO A 167 -2.49 -4.19 -7.20
C PRO A 167 -3.88 -4.28 -6.53
N ALA A 168 -4.08 -3.52 -5.45
CA ALA A 168 -5.36 -3.41 -4.77
C ALA A 168 -6.15 -2.21 -5.35
N MET A 169 -6.60 -2.37 -6.59
CA MET A 169 -7.22 -1.29 -7.37
C MET A 169 -8.58 -0.89 -6.84
N PHE A 170 -8.86 0.41 -6.85
CA PHE A 170 -10.17 0.98 -6.54
C PHE A 170 -11.03 1.08 -7.81
N THR A 171 -11.52 -0.05 -8.28
CA THR A 171 -12.37 -0.11 -9.48
C THR A 171 -13.65 0.71 -9.36
N THR A 172 -14.05 1.07 -8.13
CA THR A 172 -15.17 1.98 -7.86
C THR A 172 -14.96 3.39 -8.40
N TYR A 173 -13.72 3.84 -8.60
CA TYR A 173 -13.45 5.12 -9.23
C TYR A 173 -14.05 5.22 -10.65
N ALA A 174 -14.01 4.14 -11.40
CA ALA A 174 -14.60 4.10 -12.74
C ALA A 174 -16.13 4.24 -12.75
N TYR A 175 -16.78 3.96 -11.62
CA TYR A 175 -18.24 4.05 -11.50
C TYR A 175 -18.70 5.32 -10.77
N TYR A 176 -18.09 5.65 -9.64
CA TYR A 176 -18.56 6.73 -8.77
C TYR A 176 -17.86 8.08 -9.00
N ASN A 177 -16.69 8.09 -9.63
CA ASN A 177 -15.85 9.27 -9.79
C ASN A 177 -15.59 9.64 -11.25
N THR A 178 -16.49 9.31 -12.16
CA THR A 178 -16.38 9.67 -13.59
C THR A 178 -16.34 11.18 -13.83
N ASP A 179 -16.94 11.96 -12.92
CA ASP A 179 -16.86 13.42 -12.91
C ASP A 179 -15.43 13.95 -12.70
N LYS A 180 -14.52 13.13 -12.21
CA LYS A 180 -13.09 13.46 -12.02
C LYS A 180 -12.23 13.20 -13.26
N PHE A 181 -12.66 12.33 -14.17
CA PHE A 181 -11.88 11.98 -15.36
C PHE A 181 -11.41 13.17 -16.21
N PRO A 182 -12.21 14.24 -16.42
CA PRO A 182 -11.74 15.42 -17.12
C PRO A 182 -10.52 16.10 -16.50
N PHE A 183 -10.28 15.88 -15.20
CA PHE A 183 -9.11 16.44 -14.51
C PHE A 183 -7.79 15.83 -14.99
N TYR A 184 -7.82 14.63 -15.57
CA TYR A 184 -6.65 13.88 -16.01
C TYR A 184 -6.43 13.95 -17.52
N GLY A 185 -7.48 14.28 -18.28
CA GLY A 185 -7.47 14.30 -19.73
C GLY A 185 -7.52 12.92 -20.38
N GLU A 186 -8.00 12.89 -21.61
CA GLU A 186 -8.26 11.63 -22.33
C GLU A 186 -7.00 10.78 -22.50
N ALA A 187 -5.88 11.39 -22.88
CA ALA A 187 -4.63 10.67 -23.10
C ALA A 187 -4.11 9.93 -21.85
N MET A 188 -4.34 10.49 -20.65
CA MET A 188 -3.93 9.88 -19.40
C MET A 188 -4.89 8.76 -18.95
N MET A 189 -6.17 8.89 -19.31
CA MET A 189 -7.21 7.91 -18.94
C MET A 189 -7.29 6.70 -19.88
N GLN A 190 -6.49 6.68 -20.95
CA GLN A 190 -6.41 5.56 -21.90
C GLN A 190 -5.32 4.51 -21.54
N HIS A 191 -4.61 4.72 -20.42
CA HIS A 191 -3.57 3.83 -19.90
C HIS A 191 -4.04 3.14 -18.57
#